data_506db297e864882895c1f5ca043c2865
#
_entry.id   506db297e864882895c1f5ca043c2865
#
_cell.length_a   1.000
_cell.length_b   1.000
_cell.length_c   1.000
_cell.angle_alpha   90.00
_cell.angle_beta   90.00
_cell.angle_gamma   90.00
#
_symmetry.space_group_name_H-M   'P 1'
#
loop_
_entity.id
_entity.type
_entity.pdbx_description
1 polymer ?
#
loop_
_entity_poly.entity_id
_entity_poly.type
_entity_poly.pdbx_seq_one_letter_code
_entity_poly.pdbx_strand_id
1 'polypeptide(L)'
;VDARGDDSFVIMARTDALAVEGLQAAIDRAGAYIEAGADMLFPEAITELDMYKQFAQKTGVPILANITEFGSTPLFTTEELASADVSLALYPLSAFRAMNKAAETVYETLRKEGTQKNVVDIMQTRKELYERINYYAFEDYLDNAFAKKK
;
A
#
# COMPACT_ATOMS: atom_id res chain seq x y z
N VAL A 1 -4.99 20.31 -10.63
CA VAL A 1 -4.04 21.33 -10.15
C VAL A 1 -4.78 22.63 -9.86
N ASP A 2 -5.48 23.20 -10.84
CA ASP A 2 -6.15 24.51 -10.69
C ASP A 2 -7.18 24.58 -9.55
N ALA A 3 -7.77 23.44 -9.16
CA ALA A 3 -8.73 23.37 -8.06
C ALA A 3 -8.07 23.14 -6.68
N ARG A 4 -6.72 22.99 -6.65
CA ARG A 4 -5.99 22.77 -5.41
C ARG A 4 -5.99 24.04 -4.56
N GLY A 5 -6.61 23.95 -3.36
CA GLY A 5 -6.69 25.08 -2.42
C GLY A 5 -5.59 25.12 -1.36
N ASP A 6 -4.73 24.10 -1.31
CA ASP A 6 -3.64 23.96 -0.34
C ASP A 6 -2.43 23.30 -1.02
N ASP A 7 -1.30 23.99 -1.02
CA ASP A 7 -0.07 23.54 -1.68
C ASP A 7 0.53 22.28 -1.04
N SER A 8 0.14 21.93 0.19
CA SER A 8 0.52 20.66 0.84
C SER A 8 -0.24 19.45 0.30
N PHE A 9 -1.32 19.66 -0.46
CA PHE A 9 -2.08 18.59 -1.10
C PHE A 9 -1.33 18.05 -2.32
N VAL A 10 -0.82 16.83 -2.22
CA VAL A 10 -0.02 16.18 -3.28
C VAL A 10 -0.91 15.63 -4.38
N ILE A 11 -0.59 15.96 -5.63
CA ILE A 11 -1.21 15.38 -6.84
C ILE A 11 -0.25 14.36 -7.43
N MET A 12 -0.57 13.08 -7.31
CA MET A 12 0.20 11.98 -7.88
C MET A 12 -0.46 11.50 -9.18
N ALA A 13 0.24 11.64 -10.31
CA ALA A 13 -0.27 11.22 -11.60
C ALA A 13 0.11 9.76 -11.90
N ARG A 14 -0.89 8.93 -12.18
CA ARG A 14 -0.69 7.56 -12.64
C ARG A 14 -0.66 7.48 -14.16
N THR A 15 0.22 6.62 -14.71
CA THR A 15 0.23 6.26 -16.13
C THR A 15 0.35 4.74 -16.30
N ASP A 16 -0.48 4.17 -17.15
CA ASP A 16 -0.44 2.77 -17.59
C ASP A 16 0.17 2.63 -19.01
N ALA A 17 0.76 3.70 -19.53
CA ALA A 17 1.27 3.77 -20.90
C ALA A 17 2.40 2.78 -21.18
N LEU A 18 3.20 2.39 -20.18
CA LEU A 18 4.31 1.45 -20.35
C LEU A 18 3.88 0.16 -21.05
N ALA A 19 2.77 -0.44 -20.60
CA ALA A 19 2.29 -1.71 -21.12
C ALA A 19 1.76 -1.63 -22.57
N VAL A 20 1.40 -0.44 -23.02
CA VAL A 20 0.72 -0.23 -24.33
C VAL A 20 1.62 0.47 -25.34
N GLU A 21 2.37 1.48 -24.89
CA GLU A 21 3.12 2.41 -25.74
C GLU A 21 4.64 2.27 -25.57
N GLY A 22 5.09 1.52 -24.55
CA GLY A 22 6.50 1.32 -24.19
C GLY A 22 7.08 2.41 -23.31
N LEU A 23 8.33 2.19 -22.87
CA LEU A 23 8.96 2.97 -21.81
C LEU A 23 9.14 4.45 -22.16
N GLN A 24 9.63 4.76 -23.36
CA GLN A 24 9.89 6.16 -23.74
C GLN A 24 8.59 6.97 -23.80
N ALA A 25 7.54 6.43 -24.39
CA ALA A 25 6.24 7.10 -24.47
C ALA A 25 5.63 7.30 -23.08
N ALA A 26 5.81 6.33 -22.17
CA ALA A 26 5.36 6.46 -20.78
C ALA A 26 6.12 7.56 -20.02
N ILE A 27 7.44 7.69 -20.24
CA ILE A 27 8.25 8.77 -19.65
C ILE A 27 7.85 10.14 -20.21
N ASP A 28 7.66 10.25 -21.53
CA ASP A 28 7.25 11.50 -22.19
C ASP A 28 5.86 11.96 -21.68
N ARG A 29 4.94 11.02 -21.51
CA ARG A 29 3.62 11.29 -20.91
C ARG A 29 3.74 11.75 -19.45
N ALA A 30 4.61 11.11 -18.66
CA ALA A 30 4.88 11.50 -17.29
C ALA A 30 5.47 12.92 -17.22
N GLY A 31 6.36 13.28 -18.14
CA GLY A 31 6.86 14.65 -18.28
C GLY A 31 5.74 15.66 -18.49
N ALA A 32 4.80 15.37 -19.39
CA ALA A 32 3.64 16.25 -19.62
C ALA A 32 2.73 16.39 -18.39
N TYR A 33 2.60 15.34 -17.56
CA TYR A 33 1.86 15.44 -16.32
C TYR A 33 2.54 16.34 -15.29
N ILE A 34 3.87 16.29 -15.22
CA ILE A 34 4.65 17.19 -14.34
C ILE A 34 4.55 18.64 -14.81
N GLU A 35 4.67 18.89 -16.10
CA GLU A 35 4.47 20.23 -16.69
C GLU A 35 3.08 20.78 -16.38
N ALA A 36 2.07 19.90 -16.30
CA ALA A 36 0.72 20.26 -15.89
C ALA A 36 0.55 20.44 -14.36
N GLY A 37 1.59 20.18 -13.55
CA GLY A 37 1.63 20.40 -12.12
C GLY A 37 1.45 19.18 -11.24
N ALA A 38 1.71 17.97 -11.74
CA ALA A 38 1.78 16.78 -10.89
C ALA A 38 3.04 16.82 -10.02
N ASP A 39 2.90 16.53 -8.73
CA ASP A 39 3.97 16.55 -7.74
C ASP A 39 4.72 15.22 -7.65
N MET A 40 4.08 14.12 -8.01
CA MET A 40 4.59 12.75 -7.93
C MET A 40 4.08 11.91 -9.09
N LEU A 41 4.72 10.77 -9.32
CA LEU A 41 4.32 9.82 -10.36
C LEU A 41 4.08 8.43 -9.83
N PHE A 42 3.13 7.75 -10.45
CA PHE A 42 2.81 6.35 -10.26
C PHE A 42 2.87 5.64 -11.63
N PRO A 43 4.04 5.21 -12.11
CA PRO A 43 4.17 4.42 -13.31
C PRO A 43 3.74 2.97 -13.02
N GLU A 44 2.75 2.48 -13.77
CA GLU A 44 2.23 1.12 -13.61
C GLU A 44 3.00 0.13 -14.49
N ALA A 45 2.97 -1.16 -14.12
CA ALA A 45 3.49 -2.28 -14.89
C ALA A 45 5.01 -2.24 -15.17
N ILE A 46 5.77 -1.62 -14.30
CA ILE A 46 7.24 -1.63 -14.37
C ILE A 46 7.75 -3.06 -14.11
N THR A 47 8.62 -3.57 -14.96
CA THR A 47 9.14 -4.94 -14.87
C THR A 47 10.62 -5.02 -14.48
N GLU A 48 11.35 -3.93 -14.55
CA GLU A 48 12.79 -3.88 -14.28
C GLU A 48 13.13 -2.64 -13.43
N LEU A 49 14.10 -2.78 -12.51
CA LEU A 49 14.55 -1.66 -11.66
C LEU A 49 15.10 -0.49 -12.47
N ASP A 50 15.77 -0.77 -13.58
CA ASP A 50 16.31 0.28 -14.46
C ASP A 50 15.21 1.16 -15.07
N MET A 51 14.01 0.64 -15.28
CA MET A 51 12.87 1.44 -15.74
C MET A 51 12.46 2.48 -14.68
N TYR A 52 12.37 2.09 -13.40
CA TYR A 52 12.14 3.04 -12.31
C TYR A 52 13.21 4.13 -12.29
N LYS A 53 14.47 3.73 -12.40
CA LYS A 53 15.59 4.66 -12.41
C LYS A 53 15.51 5.65 -13.56
N GLN A 54 15.13 5.19 -14.76
CA GLN A 54 14.92 6.07 -15.90
C GLN A 54 13.75 7.05 -15.66
N PHE A 55 12.63 6.60 -15.09
CA PHE A 55 11.55 7.50 -14.69
C PHE A 55 12.05 8.56 -13.70
N ALA A 56 12.70 8.17 -12.60
CA ALA A 56 13.18 9.08 -11.57
C ALA A 56 14.15 10.14 -12.15
N GLN A 57 15.13 9.70 -12.94
CA GLN A 57 16.14 10.58 -13.52
C GLN A 57 15.58 11.55 -14.57
N LYS A 58 14.61 11.11 -15.38
CA LYS A 58 14.04 11.94 -16.44
C LYS A 58 13.00 12.93 -15.93
N THR A 59 12.30 12.57 -14.87
CA THR A 59 11.18 13.37 -14.37
C THR A 59 11.55 14.23 -13.16
N GLY A 60 12.52 13.80 -12.35
CA GLY A 60 13.03 14.55 -11.19
C GLY A 60 12.03 14.70 -10.04
N VAL A 61 10.92 13.95 -10.04
CA VAL A 61 9.93 13.95 -8.98
C VAL A 61 9.87 12.59 -8.28
N PRO A 62 9.31 12.51 -7.05
CA PRO A 62 9.16 11.26 -6.33
C PRO A 62 8.34 10.23 -7.11
N ILE A 63 8.82 8.97 -7.10
CA ILE A 63 8.18 7.84 -7.79
C ILE A 63 7.59 6.89 -6.76
N LEU A 64 6.35 6.45 -7.00
CA LEU A 64 5.72 5.36 -6.28
C LEU A 64 5.83 4.06 -7.09
N ALA A 65 6.30 2.99 -6.44
CA ALA A 65 6.26 1.63 -6.96
C ALA A 65 5.08 0.87 -6.39
N ASN A 66 4.24 0.32 -7.26
CA ASN A 66 3.12 -0.53 -6.85
C ASN A 66 3.59 -1.99 -6.79
N ILE A 67 3.82 -2.50 -5.59
CA ILE A 67 4.27 -3.86 -5.33
C ILE A 67 3.08 -4.71 -4.92
N THR A 68 2.45 -5.33 -5.92
CA THR A 68 1.27 -6.17 -5.71
C THR A 68 1.50 -7.59 -6.22
N GLU A 69 1.03 -8.57 -5.45
CA GLU A 69 1.11 -9.98 -5.82
C GLU A 69 0.28 -10.26 -7.08
N PHE A 70 0.76 -11.17 -7.90
CA PHE A 70 0.09 -11.63 -9.14
C PHE A 70 -0.02 -10.55 -10.23
N GLY A 71 0.70 -9.44 -10.10
CA GLY A 71 0.87 -8.43 -11.13
C GLY A 71 2.04 -8.75 -12.08
N SER A 72 2.33 -7.82 -13.00
CA SER A 72 3.48 -7.92 -13.92
C SER A 72 4.79 -7.46 -13.29
N THR A 73 4.73 -6.57 -12.29
CA THR A 73 5.90 -6.05 -11.57
C THR A 73 6.45 -7.10 -10.63
N PRO A 74 7.76 -7.43 -10.68
CA PRO A 74 8.39 -8.31 -9.70
C PRO A 74 8.26 -7.76 -8.27
N LEU A 75 8.30 -8.66 -7.28
CA LEU A 75 8.21 -8.29 -5.86
C LEU A 75 9.58 -7.79 -5.37
N PHE A 76 10.01 -6.65 -5.86
CA PHE A 76 11.25 -6.02 -5.46
C PHE A 76 11.26 -5.70 -3.96
N THR A 77 12.43 -5.82 -3.33
CA THR A 77 12.63 -5.37 -1.95
C THR A 77 12.69 -3.85 -1.85
N THR A 78 12.53 -3.31 -0.65
CA THR A 78 12.66 -1.87 -0.39
C THR A 78 14.06 -1.35 -0.72
N GLU A 79 15.10 -2.16 -0.48
CA GLU A 79 16.50 -1.85 -0.80
C GLU A 79 16.72 -1.77 -2.32
N GLU A 80 16.17 -2.72 -3.08
CA GLU A 80 16.22 -2.70 -4.55
C GLU A 80 15.49 -1.49 -5.11
N LEU A 81 14.29 -1.20 -4.62
CA LEU A 81 13.53 0.00 -5.03
C LEU A 81 14.27 1.30 -4.69
N ALA A 82 14.87 1.40 -3.51
CA ALA A 82 15.68 2.57 -3.12
C ALA A 82 16.91 2.74 -4.04
N SER A 83 17.54 1.66 -4.49
CA SER A 83 18.67 1.70 -5.44
C SER A 83 18.28 2.22 -6.82
N ALA A 84 16.98 2.19 -7.13
CA ALA A 84 16.39 2.69 -8.36
C ALA A 84 15.69 4.06 -8.21
N ASP A 85 16.02 4.79 -7.13
CA ASP A 85 15.47 6.12 -6.81
C ASP A 85 13.95 6.16 -6.61
N VAL A 86 13.34 5.04 -6.22
CA VAL A 86 11.92 4.96 -5.84
C VAL A 86 11.74 5.54 -4.44
N SER A 87 10.76 6.45 -4.30
CA SER A 87 10.51 7.17 -3.04
C SER A 87 9.45 6.51 -2.15
N LEU A 88 8.49 5.80 -2.74
CA LEU A 88 7.41 5.12 -2.03
C LEU A 88 7.20 3.71 -2.59
N ALA A 89 7.03 2.74 -1.70
CA ALA A 89 6.56 1.39 -2.05
C ALA A 89 5.13 1.20 -1.54
N LEU A 90 4.21 0.89 -2.43
CA LEU A 90 2.80 0.62 -2.12
C LEU A 90 2.55 -0.89 -2.12
N TYR A 91 2.04 -1.41 -1.03
CA TYR A 91 1.59 -2.80 -0.87
C TYR A 91 0.05 -2.80 -0.72
N PRO A 92 -0.71 -2.65 -1.80
CA PRO A 92 -2.14 -2.32 -1.72
C PRO A 92 -3.00 -3.47 -1.25
N LEU A 93 -2.58 -4.72 -1.47
CA LEU A 93 -3.43 -5.89 -1.30
C LEU A 93 -2.83 -7.00 -0.44
N SER A 94 -1.55 -6.97 -0.08
CA SER A 94 -0.84 -8.07 0.60
C SER A 94 -1.55 -8.50 1.90
N ALA A 95 -1.78 -7.56 2.81
CA ALA A 95 -2.48 -7.85 4.07
C ALA A 95 -3.93 -8.29 3.84
N PHE A 96 -4.65 -7.64 2.93
CA PHE A 96 -6.04 -7.96 2.61
C PHE A 96 -6.17 -9.39 2.03
N ARG A 97 -5.31 -9.77 1.10
CA ARG A 97 -5.30 -11.13 0.53
C ARG A 97 -4.97 -12.19 1.59
N ALA A 98 -3.99 -11.91 2.46
CA ALA A 98 -3.64 -12.80 3.56
C ALA A 98 -4.81 -12.96 4.54
N MET A 99 -5.48 -11.87 4.94
CA MET A 99 -6.67 -11.90 5.79
C MET A 99 -7.80 -12.72 5.17
N ASN A 100 -8.10 -12.50 3.89
CA ASN A 100 -9.15 -13.24 3.20
C ASN A 100 -8.86 -14.73 3.14
N LYS A 101 -7.61 -15.12 2.85
CA LYS A 101 -7.24 -16.53 2.81
C LYS A 101 -7.30 -17.19 4.19
N ALA A 102 -6.89 -16.48 5.24
CA ALA A 102 -7.03 -16.97 6.60
C ALA A 102 -8.52 -17.14 7.00
N ALA A 103 -9.38 -16.17 6.68
CA ALA A 103 -10.81 -16.25 6.94
C ALA A 103 -11.46 -17.42 6.20
N GLU A 104 -11.16 -17.61 4.92
CA GLU A 104 -11.61 -18.75 4.12
C GLU A 104 -11.23 -20.08 4.78
N THR A 105 -9.97 -20.24 5.20
CA THR A 105 -9.47 -21.43 5.89
C THR A 105 -10.27 -21.72 7.17
N VAL A 106 -10.58 -20.69 7.96
CA VAL A 106 -11.39 -20.83 9.19
C VAL A 106 -12.80 -21.29 8.87
N TYR A 107 -13.47 -20.67 7.89
CA TYR A 107 -14.84 -21.06 7.51
C TYR A 107 -14.91 -22.48 6.92
N GLU A 108 -13.96 -22.87 6.10
CA GLU A 108 -13.87 -24.23 5.56
C GLU A 108 -13.69 -25.28 6.68
N THR A 109 -12.81 -24.98 7.65
CA THR A 109 -12.58 -25.85 8.81
C THR A 109 -13.85 -25.99 9.68
N LEU A 110 -14.50 -24.87 10.00
CA LEU A 110 -15.75 -24.87 10.76
C LEU A 110 -16.84 -25.69 10.06
N ARG A 111 -17.00 -25.53 8.74
CA ARG A 111 -17.99 -26.26 7.96
C ARG A 111 -17.70 -27.76 7.89
N LYS A 112 -16.43 -28.13 7.78
CA LYS A 112 -15.99 -29.53 7.64
C LYS A 112 -15.94 -30.27 8.98
N GLU A 113 -15.46 -29.59 10.03
CA GLU A 113 -15.10 -30.25 11.30
C GLU A 113 -16.05 -29.89 12.45
N GLY A 114 -16.91 -28.87 12.28
CA GLY A 114 -17.79 -28.39 13.33
C GLY A 114 -17.06 -27.70 14.49
N THR A 115 -15.76 -27.37 14.32
CA THR A 115 -14.91 -26.75 15.33
C THR A 115 -13.76 -25.99 14.70
N GLN A 116 -13.25 -24.97 15.40
CA GLN A 116 -12.08 -24.18 14.98
C GLN A 116 -10.75 -24.65 15.60
N LYS A 117 -10.74 -25.79 16.31
CA LYS A 117 -9.57 -26.23 17.08
C LYS A 117 -8.27 -26.29 16.27
N ASN A 118 -8.38 -26.71 15.01
CA ASN A 118 -7.21 -26.95 14.15
C ASN A 118 -6.71 -25.69 13.41
N VAL A 119 -7.28 -24.53 13.69
CA VAL A 119 -6.89 -23.24 13.08
C VAL A 119 -6.68 -22.12 14.12
N VAL A 120 -6.61 -22.47 15.40
CA VAL A 120 -6.40 -21.48 16.49
C VAL A 120 -5.01 -20.84 16.40
N ASP A 121 -4.03 -21.55 15.93
CA ASP A 121 -2.63 -21.10 15.77
C ASP A 121 -2.43 -20.00 14.73
N ILE A 122 -3.36 -19.86 13.78
CA ILE A 122 -3.35 -18.73 12.82
C ILE A 122 -4.16 -17.53 13.30
N MET A 123 -4.76 -17.61 14.50
CA MET A 123 -5.59 -16.55 15.05
C MET A 123 -4.81 -15.66 16.00
N GLN A 124 -5.12 -14.39 15.96
CA GLN A 124 -4.67 -13.42 16.95
C GLN A 124 -5.34 -13.67 18.30
N THR A 125 -4.58 -13.70 19.38
CA THR A 125 -5.14 -13.81 20.72
C THR A 125 -5.87 -12.51 21.09
N ARG A 126 -6.80 -12.61 22.08
CA ARG A 126 -7.49 -11.42 22.62
C ARG A 126 -6.48 -10.39 23.16
N LYS A 127 -5.43 -10.85 23.85
CA LYS A 127 -4.40 -9.98 24.40
C LYS A 127 -3.66 -9.21 23.32
N GLU A 128 -3.20 -9.90 22.27
CA GLU A 128 -2.53 -9.28 21.14
C GLU A 128 -3.43 -8.26 20.42
N LEU A 129 -4.71 -8.60 20.21
CA LEU A 129 -5.67 -7.66 19.63
C LEU A 129 -5.81 -6.40 20.49
N TYR A 130 -6.03 -6.56 21.79
CA TYR A 130 -6.24 -5.44 22.71
C TYR A 130 -5.01 -4.53 22.80
N GLU A 131 -3.80 -5.09 22.80
CA GLU A 131 -2.56 -4.34 22.72
C GLU A 131 -2.45 -3.55 21.40
N ARG A 132 -2.78 -4.17 20.28
CA ARG A 132 -2.70 -3.53 18.94
C ARG A 132 -3.67 -2.35 18.78
N ILE A 133 -4.88 -2.46 19.27
CA ILE A 133 -5.88 -1.40 19.17
C ILE A 133 -5.86 -0.43 20.36
N ASN A 134 -4.90 -0.60 21.29
CA ASN A 134 -4.79 0.20 22.50
C ASN A 134 -6.09 0.22 23.35
N TYR A 135 -6.75 -0.95 23.44
CA TYR A 135 -8.08 -1.09 24.04
C TYR A 135 -8.14 -0.57 25.50
N TYR A 136 -7.15 -0.91 26.30
CA TYR A 136 -7.12 -0.54 27.73
C TYR A 136 -7.06 0.97 27.95
N ALA A 137 -6.43 1.74 27.08
CA ALA A 137 -6.43 3.19 27.21
C ALA A 137 -7.84 3.81 27.04
N PHE A 138 -8.70 3.16 26.24
CA PHE A 138 -10.09 3.59 26.10
C PHE A 138 -10.93 3.21 27.33
N GLU A 139 -10.73 2.02 27.93
CA GLU A 139 -11.36 1.63 29.18
C GLU A 139 -10.97 2.58 30.32
N ASP A 140 -9.65 2.81 30.51
CA ASP A 140 -9.13 3.73 31.53
C ASP A 140 -9.69 5.16 31.37
N TYR A 141 -9.81 5.63 30.13
CA TYR A 141 -10.40 6.95 29.86
C TYR A 141 -11.87 7.02 30.29
N LEU A 142 -12.66 6.01 29.98
CA LEU A 142 -14.08 5.95 30.34
C LEU A 142 -14.25 5.83 31.85
N ASP A 143 -13.51 4.97 32.53
CA ASP A 143 -13.54 4.78 33.96
C ASP A 143 -13.20 6.06 34.70
N ASN A 144 -12.15 6.77 34.28
CA ASN A 144 -11.79 8.07 34.83
C ASN A 144 -12.83 9.16 34.58
N ALA A 145 -13.48 9.16 33.40
CA ALA A 145 -14.53 10.12 33.05
C ALA A 145 -15.79 9.91 33.93
N PHE A 146 -16.14 8.65 34.21
CA PHE A 146 -17.30 8.33 35.09
C PHE A 146 -16.98 8.49 36.59
N ALA A 147 -15.77 8.20 37.02
CA ALA A 147 -15.36 8.40 38.42
C ALA A 147 -15.46 9.88 38.88
N LYS A 148 -15.24 10.83 37.98
CA LYS A 148 -15.34 12.27 38.24
C LYS A 148 -16.79 12.81 38.40
N LYS A 149 -17.79 11.97 38.15
CA LYS A 149 -19.22 12.36 38.24
C LYS A 149 -19.88 11.94 39.56
N LYS A 150 -19.13 11.38 40.51
CA LYS A 150 -19.58 11.10 41.87
C LYS A 150 -18.97 12.14 42.82
#